data_a2102e7d9c09bd57260de35a544b832d
#
_entry.id   a2102e7d9c09bd57260de35a544b832d
#
_cell.length_a   1.000
_cell.length_b   1.000
_cell.length_c   1.000
_cell.angle_alpha   90.00
_cell.angle_beta   90.00
_cell.angle_gamma   90.00
#
_symmetry.space_group_name_H-M   'P 1'
#
loop_
_entity.id
_entity.type
_entity.pdbx_description
1 polymer ?
#
loop_
_entity_poly.entity_id
_entity_poly.type
_entity_poly.pdbx_seq_one_letter_code
_entity_poly.pdbx_strand_id
1 'polypeptide(L)'
;DEIISTHKVRSILDAVPGYYPQLHIHDPGPVWFGYRPCTPDGLPYIGRWSEDSAVIVATGHAMMGLSLAPVTGRMVKDLVTGNATLHQKLNPARFAGK
;
A
#
# COMPACT_ATOMS: atom_id res chain seq x y z
N ASP A 1 -24.77 -6.82 -3.54
CA ASP A 1 -23.36 -7.29 -3.54
C ASP A 1 -22.82 -7.19 -2.12
N GLU A 2 -22.56 -8.34 -1.50
CA GLU A 2 -21.91 -8.36 -0.18
C GLU A 2 -20.47 -7.87 -0.33
N ILE A 3 -20.19 -6.67 0.13
CA ILE A 3 -18.84 -6.11 0.15
C ILE A 3 -17.94 -6.91 1.11
N ILE A 4 -18.52 -7.41 2.20
CA ILE A 4 -17.85 -8.30 3.15
C ILE A 4 -18.41 -9.69 3.01
N SER A 5 -17.59 -10.64 2.55
CA SER A 5 -17.97 -12.05 2.45
C SER A 5 -17.85 -12.73 3.82
N THR A 6 -18.98 -13.13 4.37
CA THR A 6 -19.05 -13.88 5.64
C THR A 6 -18.23 -15.17 5.59
N HIS A 7 -18.21 -15.84 4.42
CA HIS A 7 -17.40 -17.04 4.21
C HIS A 7 -15.89 -16.76 4.35
N LYS A 8 -15.40 -15.65 3.78
CA LYS A 8 -13.99 -15.26 3.90
C LYS A 8 -13.60 -14.93 5.34
N VAL A 9 -14.46 -14.23 6.05
CA VAL A 9 -14.25 -13.93 7.48
C VAL A 9 -14.14 -15.23 8.26
N ARG A 10 -15.07 -16.15 8.06
CA ARG A 10 -15.06 -17.43 8.75
C ARG A 10 -13.81 -18.25 8.43
N SER A 11 -13.40 -18.33 7.17
CA SER A 11 -12.18 -19.04 6.77
C SER A 11 -10.92 -18.49 7.45
N ILE A 12 -10.85 -17.16 7.66
CA ILE A 12 -9.73 -16.54 8.40
C ILE A 12 -9.76 -16.96 9.87
N LEU A 13 -10.93 -16.91 10.50
CA LEU A 13 -11.07 -17.28 11.91
C LEU A 13 -10.78 -18.78 12.14
N ASP A 14 -11.23 -19.63 11.24
CA ASP A 14 -10.98 -21.09 11.29
C ASP A 14 -9.50 -21.46 11.11
N ALA A 15 -8.73 -20.62 10.40
CA ALA A 15 -7.29 -20.80 10.20
C ALA A 15 -6.43 -20.37 11.41
N VAL A 16 -6.94 -19.49 12.27
CA VAL A 16 -6.18 -18.92 13.42
C VAL A 16 -5.58 -19.99 14.33
N PRO A 17 -6.30 -21.06 14.75
CA PRO A 17 -5.73 -22.06 15.62
C PRO A 17 -4.53 -22.81 15.03
N GLY A 18 -4.42 -22.88 13.68
CA GLY A 18 -3.27 -23.47 13.00
C GLY A 18 -1.98 -22.68 13.17
N TYR A 19 -2.07 -21.36 13.33
CA TYR A 19 -0.93 -20.46 13.54
C TYR A 19 -0.71 -20.12 15.01
N TYR A 20 -1.80 -20.01 15.76
CA TYR A 20 -1.82 -19.60 17.17
C TYR A 20 -2.69 -20.56 17.97
N PRO A 21 -2.23 -21.78 18.32
CA PRO A 21 -3.04 -22.81 18.97
C PRO A 21 -3.65 -22.40 20.32
N GLN A 22 -3.03 -21.44 21.00
CA GLN A 22 -3.48 -20.96 22.31
C GLN A 22 -4.44 -19.76 22.22
N LEU A 23 -4.67 -19.24 21.01
CA LEU A 23 -5.54 -18.09 20.82
C LEU A 23 -6.97 -18.53 20.56
N HIS A 24 -7.86 -18.23 21.50
CA HIS A 24 -9.29 -18.46 21.37
C HIS A 24 -10.01 -17.13 21.08
N ILE A 25 -10.54 -16.96 19.88
CA ILE A 25 -11.31 -15.78 19.50
C ILE A 25 -12.78 -16.08 19.72
N HIS A 26 -13.35 -15.54 20.79
CA HIS A 26 -14.77 -15.67 21.10
C HIS A 26 -15.63 -14.65 20.36
N ASP A 27 -15.13 -13.41 20.24
CA ASP A 27 -15.76 -12.33 19.50
C ASP A 27 -14.69 -11.59 18.68
N PRO A 28 -14.74 -11.71 17.35
CA PRO A 28 -13.78 -10.99 16.48
C PRO A 28 -14.06 -9.48 16.40
N GLY A 29 -15.14 -9.00 17.03
CA GLY A 29 -15.58 -7.62 16.92
C GLY A 29 -16.17 -7.28 15.53
N PRO A 30 -16.42 -5.99 15.25
CA PRO A 30 -17.01 -5.55 14.00
C PRO A 30 -16.04 -5.77 12.84
N VAL A 31 -16.51 -6.42 11.78
CA VAL A 31 -15.77 -6.61 10.54
C VAL A 31 -15.91 -5.35 9.69
N TRP A 32 -14.79 -4.85 9.18
CA TRP A 32 -14.74 -3.71 8.28
C TRP A 32 -13.87 -4.00 7.05
N PHE A 33 -14.03 -3.21 6.02
CA PHE A 33 -13.24 -3.30 4.80
C PHE A 33 -12.72 -1.92 4.39
N GLY A 34 -11.70 -1.90 3.54
CA GLY A 34 -11.15 -0.68 2.96
C GLY A 34 -10.57 -0.95 1.57
N TYR A 35 -10.43 0.10 0.78
CA TYR A 35 -9.80 0.03 -0.52
C TYR A 35 -8.29 0.20 -0.39
N ARG A 36 -7.55 -0.58 -1.17
CA ARG A 36 -6.09 -0.42 -1.29
C ARG A 36 -5.79 0.54 -2.43
N PRO A 37 -4.87 1.50 -2.24
CA PRO A 37 -4.42 2.35 -3.33
C PRO A 37 -3.56 1.54 -4.29
N CYS A 38 -4.09 1.24 -5.47
CA CYS A 38 -3.40 0.49 -6.52
C CYS A 38 -3.13 1.39 -7.72
N THR A 39 -2.09 1.04 -8.47
CA THR A 39 -1.72 1.66 -9.73
C THR A 39 -1.95 0.69 -10.88
N PRO A 40 -2.05 1.13 -12.14
CA PRO A 40 -2.27 0.24 -13.27
C PRO A 40 -1.20 -0.83 -13.47
N ASP A 41 0.05 -0.55 -13.12
CA ASP A 41 1.19 -1.45 -13.28
C ASP A 41 1.61 -2.14 -11.96
N GLY A 42 0.90 -1.88 -10.87
CA GLY A 42 1.20 -2.45 -9.54
C GLY A 42 2.43 -1.84 -8.84
N LEU A 43 3.11 -0.88 -9.46
CA LEU A 43 4.26 -0.19 -8.85
C LEU A 43 3.79 1.12 -8.17
N PRO A 44 4.31 1.49 -7.00
CA PRO A 44 3.93 2.73 -6.35
C PRO A 44 4.32 3.96 -7.18
N TYR A 45 3.66 5.07 -6.93
CA TYR A 45 4.10 6.39 -7.34
C TYR A 45 4.97 6.97 -6.23
N ILE A 46 6.25 7.26 -6.53
CA ILE A 46 7.17 7.93 -5.62
C ILE A 46 7.96 8.96 -6.42
N GLY A 47 7.66 10.24 -6.24
CA GLY A 47 8.31 11.30 -7.00
C GLY A 47 7.61 12.64 -6.88
N ARG A 48 8.14 13.64 -7.57
CA ARG A 48 7.46 14.93 -7.71
C ARG A 48 6.27 14.80 -8.65
N TRP A 49 5.22 15.55 -8.37
CA TRP A 49 4.02 15.59 -9.23
C TRP A 49 4.35 16.06 -10.66
N SER A 50 5.21 17.06 -10.76
CA SER A 50 5.84 17.52 -12.01
C SER A 50 7.26 18.01 -11.68
N GLU A 51 8.07 18.29 -12.70
CA GLU A 51 9.48 18.72 -12.52
C GLU A 51 9.60 19.95 -11.64
N ASP A 52 8.70 20.93 -11.82
CA ASP A 52 8.70 22.20 -11.09
C ASP A 52 7.82 22.18 -9.82
N SER A 53 7.22 21.03 -9.50
CA SER A 53 6.28 20.94 -8.37
C SER A 53 7.01 20.78 -7.03
N ALA A 54 6.57 21.55 -6.03
CA ALA A 54 6.94 21.31 -4.64
C ALA A 54 6.22 20.10 -4.02
N VAL A 55 5.17 19.57 -4.71
CA VAL A 55 4.38 18.42 -4.22
C VAL A 55 5.13 17.14 -4.53
N ILE A 56 5.35 16.33 -3.49
CA ILE A 56 5.89 14.98 -3.58
C ILE A 56 4.75 13.99 -3.33
N VAL A 57 4.63 13.01 -4.21
CA VAL A 57 3.64 11.92 -4.13
C VAL A 57 4.34 10.64 -3.69
N ALA A 58 3.76 9.94 -2.73
CA ALA A 58 4.19 8.61 -2.29
C ALA A 58 2.94 7.79 -2.00
N THR A 59 2.46 7.01 -2.98
CA THR A 59 1.19 6.28 -2.90
C THR A 59 1.16 5.07 -3.84
N GLY A 60 0.09 4.28 -3.77
CA GLY A 60 -0.11 3.18 -4.71
C GLY A 60 0.65 1.89 -4.36
N HIS A 61 1.00 1.69 -3.10
CA HIS A 61 1.77 0.53 -2.63
C HIS A 61 0.96 -0.78 -2.55
N ALA A 62 -0.34 -0.75 -2.86
CA ALA A 62 -1.24 -1.90 -2.77
C ALA A 62 -1.14 -2.63 -1.41
N MET A 63 -0.73 -3.90 -1.39
CA MET A 63 -0.56 -4.67 -0.16
C MET A 63 0.81 -4.46 0.52
N MET A 64 1.76 -3.82 -0.17
CA MET A 64 3.17 -3.75 0.25
C MET A 64 3.50 -2.48 1.03
N GLY A 65 2.51 -1.65 1.37
CA GLY A 65 2.74 -0.34 2.01
C GLY A 65 3.57 -0.43 3.29
N LEU A 66 3.25 -1.37 4.16
CA LEU A 66 3.97 -1.55 5.42
C LEU A 66 5.42 -2.01 5.19
N SER A 67 5.62 -3.01 4.33
CA SER A 67 6.93 -3.57 4.01
C SER A 67 7.83 -2.57 3.28
N LEU A 68 7.25 -1.72 2.43
CA LEU A 68 7.98 -0.73 1.64
C LEU A 68 8.12 0.63 2.34
N ALA A 69 7.47 0.84 3.50
CA ALA A 69 7.49 2.11 4.20
C ALA A 69 8.92 2.65 4.47
N PRO A 70 9.89 1.85 4.96
CA PRO A 70 11.23 2.36 5.24
C PRO A 70 11.96 2.85 3.99
N VAL A 71 11.89 2.10 2.88
CA VAL A 71 12.55 2.49 1.63
C VAL A 71 11.83 3.68 0.99
N THR A 72 10.49 3.73 1.04
CA THR A 72 9.71 4.88 0.58
C THR A 72 10.08 6.14 1.34
N GLY A 73 10.17 6.07 2.67
CA GLY A 73 10.58 7.20 3.51
C GLY A 73 11.98 7.72 3.15
N ARG A 74 12.93 6.81 2.90
CA ARG A 74 14.27 7.18 2.43
C ARG A 74 14.23 7.89 1.08
N MET A 75 13.46 7.37 0.11
CA MET A 75 13.31 7.98 -1.20
C MET A 75 12.68 9.37 -1.12
N VAL A 76 11.63 9.54 -0.30
CA VAL A 76 11.00 10.85 -0.08
C VAL A 76 11.98 11.84 0.57
N LYS A 77 12.74 11.41 1.58
CA LYS A 77 13.79 12.23 2.18
C LYS A 77 14.80 12.69 1.11
N ASP A 78 15.29 11.79 0.26
CA ASP A 78 16.27 12.10 -0.77
C ASP A 78 15.70 13.07 -1.83
N LEU A 79 14.40 12.95 -2.16
CA LEU A 79 13.69 13.91 -3.01
C LEU A 79 13.60 15.31 -2.37
N VAL A 80 13.34 15.39 -1.07
CA VAL A 80 13.25 16.66 -0.33
C VAL A 80 14.62 17.32 -0.23
N THR A 81 15.67 16.56 0.02
CA THR A 81 17.03 17.08 0.20
C THR A 81 17.81 17.29 -1.11
N GLY A 82 17.19 17.00 -2.26
CA GLY A 82 17.83 17.15 -3.58
C GLY A 82 18.87 16.08 -3.92
N ASN A 83 18.96 15.00 -3.14
CA ASN A 83 19.89 13.88 -3.33
C ASN A 83 19.25 12.70 -4.07
N ALA A 84 18.10 12.91 -4.72
CA ALA A 84 17.33 11.83 -5.31
C ALA A 84 17.90 11.35 -6.65
N THR A 85 18.02 10.04 -6.78
CA THR A 85 18.02 9.38 -8.08
C THR A 85 16.58 9.13 -8.51
N LEU A 86 16.13 9.77 -9.60
CA LEU A 86 14.77 9.57 -10.11
C LEU A 86 14.64 8.15 -10.69
N HIS A 87 13.87 7.33 -10.05
CA HIS A 87 13.46 6.04 -10.58
C HIS A 87 12.30 6.24 -11.56
N GLN A 88 12.56 6.24 -12.85
CA GLN A 88 11.56 6.49 -13.91
C GLN A 88 10.32 5.60 -13.78
N LYS A 89 10.48 4.34 -13.35
CA LYS A 89 9.38 3.40 -13.14
C LYS A 89 8.45 3.80 -11.99
N LEU A 90 8.89 4.64 -11.06
CA LEU A 90 8.11 5.12 -9.92
C LEU A 90 7.60 6.55 -10.11
N ASN A 91 8.00 7.21 -11.21
CA ASN A 91 7.59 8.59 -11.49
C ASN A 91 6.06 8.69 -11.57
N PRO A 92 5.43 9.62 -10.84
CA PRO A 92 3.99 9.88 -10.95
C PRO A 92 3.52 10.19 -12.37
N ALA A 93 4.35 10.83 -13.19
CA ALA A 93 4.05 11.17 -14.58
C ALA A 93 4.28 10.03 -15.58
N ARG A 94 4.66 8.81 -15.16
CA ARG A 94 5.02 7.70 -16.08
C ARG A 94 3.91 7.25 -17.03
N PHE A 95 2.66 7.65 -16.77
CA PHE A 95 1.53 7.40 -17.65
C PHE A 95 1.01 8.66 -18.35
N ALA A 96 1.63 9.82 -18.11
CA ALA A 96 1.26 11.05 -18.79
C ALA A 96 1.63 10.94 -20.29
N GLY A 97 0.65 11.12 -21.16
CA GLY A 97 0.83 11.05 -22.62
C GLY A 97 0.56 9.68 -23.25
N LYS A 98 -0.05 8.75 -22.51
CA LYS A 98 -0.60 7.50 -23.06
C LYS A 98 -2.10 7.56 -23.22
#